data_107267050ab27b540b1f7ffb2ad9258a
#
_entry.id   107267050ab27b540b1f7ffb2ad9258a
#
_cell.length_a   1.000
_cell.length_b   1.000
_cell.length_c   1.000
_cell.angle_alpha   90.00
_cell.angle_beta   90.00
_cell.angle_gamma   90.00
#
_symmetry.space_group_name_H-M   'P 1'
#
loop_
_entity.id
_entity.type
_entity.pdbx_description
1 polymer ?
#
loop_
_entity_poly.entity_id
_entity_poly.type
_entity_poly.pdbx_seq_one_letter_code
_entity_poly.pdbx_strand_id
1 'polypeptide(L)'
;MPQSTLRRADRVSAILERVASNGSVDAGHLAGEFRVSPATIRRDLQVLEDQRLLSRTHGGAVAVDVAYELPVRYRVGQHREEKTLVARTVAELLPKGPLTLGMTGGTTTHLLARMLAERVDLTVVTNALNIAAELALRPRLKLIMTGGVSRTQSYELVGPIADQALAGLNMAVAVVGVDGISARGGLTTHDEIEANTNATMIRRADRVIVVADGSKVGRVCLAGICAVTDVSVLVTDASADPAGVEAIRRLGTEVIVAGGAS
;
A
#
# COMPACT_ATOMS: atom_id res chain seq x y z
N MET A 1 17.90 12.83 -26.81
CA MET A 1 17.29 13.31 -25.56
C MET A 1 18.12 12.79 -24.40
N PRO A 2 18.70 13.62 -23.51
CA PRO A 2 19.39 13.12 -22.33
C PRO A 2 18.32 12.52 -21.40
N GLN A 3 18.34 11.19 -21.24
CA GLN A 3 17.52 10.51 -20.25
C GLN A 3 18.00 10.94 -18.85
N SER A 4 17.10 11.56 -18.11
CA SER A 4 17.32 12.12 -16.78
C SER A 4 17.82 11.00 -15.84
N THR A 5 18.93 11.28 -15.15
CA THR A 5 19.43 10.45 -14.04
C THR A 5 18.30 10.26 -13.02
N LEU A 6 18.04 9.05 -12.60
CA LEU A 6 17.01 8.75 -11.59
C LEU A 6 17.23 9.63 -10.34
N ARG A 7 16.16 10.24 -9.84
CA ARG A 7 16.21 10.95 -8.56
C ARG A 7 16.63 9.97 -7.47
N ARG A 8 17.28 10.46 -6.42
CA ARG A 8 17.78 9.60 -5.34
C ARG A 8 16.69 8.70 -4.75
N ALA A 9 15.50 9.24 -4.50
CA ALA A 9 14.37 8.47 -3.96
C ALA A 9 13.99 7.30 -4.87
N ASP A 10 13.83 7.55 -6.17
CA ASP A 10 13.45 6.53 -7.16
C ASP A 10 14.55 5.47 -7.31
N ARG A 11 15.83 5.88 -7.28
CA ARG A 11 16.98 4.98 -7.35
C ARG A 11 17.07 4.08 -6.12
N VAL A 12 16.88 4.63 -4.92
CA VAL A 12 16.89 3.87 -3.66
C VAL A 12 15.76 2.84 -3.63
N SER A 13 14.56 3.21 -4.08
CA SER A 13 13.44 2.28 -4.24
C SER A 13 13.78 1.15 -5.22
N ALA A 14 14.35 1.48 -6.38
CA ALA A 14 14.75 0.50 -7.38
C ALA A 14 15.85 -0.47 -6.87
N ILE A 15 16.80 0.01 -6.05
CA ILE A 15 17.79 -0.86 -5.39
C ILE A 15 17.10 -1.88 -4.49
N LEU A 16 16.18 -1.43 -3.64
CA LEU A 16 15.46 -2.31 -2.72
C LEU A 16 14.59 -3.34 -3.44
N GLU A 17 13.94 -2.95 -4.54
CA GLU A 17 13.21 -3.90 -5.40
C GLU A 17 14.10 -5.03 -5.91
N ARG A 18 15.29 -4.67 -6.41
CA ARG A 18 16.24 -5.66 -6.94
C ARG A 18 16.77 -6.57 -5.86
N VAL A 19 17.05 -6.02 -4.68
CA VAL A 19 17.45 -6.83 -3.51
C VAL A 19 16.34 -7.78 -3.11
N ALA A 20 15.08 -7.32 -3.07
CA ALA A 20 13.93 -8.14 -2.72
C ALA A 20 13.66 -9.24 -3.77
N SER A 21 13.82 -8.94 -5.07
CA SER A 21 13.54 -9.89 -6.15
C SER A 21 14.66 -10.90 -6.37
N ASN A 22 15.92 -10.47 -6.24
CA ASN A 22 17.10 -11.27 -6.62
C ASN A 22 17.88 -11.79 -5.41
N GLY A 23 17.50 -11.42 -4.17
CA GLY A 23 18.22 -11.73 -2.95
C GLY A 23 19.51 -10.93 -2.76
N SER A 24 20.12 -10.45 -3.83
CA SER A 24 21.37 -9.68 -3.81
C SER A 24 21.51 -8.74 -5.00
N VAL A 25 22.37 -7.71 -4.85
CA VAL A 25 22.72 -6.76 -5.92
C VAL A 25 24.22 -6.49 -5.92
N ASP A 26 24.77 -6.25 -7.11
CA ASP A 26 26.15 -5.78 -7.31
C ASP A 26 26.18 -4.26 -7.54
N ALA A 27 27.07 -3.55 -6.84
CA ALA A 27 27.16 -2.10 -6.88
C ALA A 27 27.66 -1.56 -8.24
N GLY A 28 28.53 -2.31 -8.93
CA GLY A 28 29.02 -1.96 -10.26
C GLY A 28 27.93 -2.08 -11.31
N HIS A 29 27.15 -3.17 -11.25
CA HIS A 29 26.01 -3.38 -12.13
C HIS A 29 24.94 -2.28 -11.95
N LEU A 30 24.57 -1.97 -10.70
CA LEU A 30 23.64 -0.89 -10.40
C LEU A 30 24.15 0.48 -10.87
N ALA A 31 25.46 0.76 -10.74
CA ALA A 31 26.04 2.01 -11.20
C ALA A 31 25.90 2.17 -12.72
N GLY A 32 26.14 1.10 -13.48
CA GLY A 32 25.94 1.05 -14.92
C GLY A 32 24.49 1.23 -15.31
N GLU A 33 23.60 0.49 -14.68
CA GLU A 33 22.16 0.52 -14.95
C GLU A 33 21.54 1.90 -14.69
N PHE A 34 21.83 2.49 -13.52
CA PHE A 34 21.26 3.80 -13.13
C PHE A 34 22.07 4.98 -13.67
N ARG A 35 23.18 4.73 -14.39
CA ARG A 35 24.07 5.75 -14.97
C ARG A 35 24.57 6.76 -13.93
N VAL A 36 25.01 6.25 -12.80
CA VAL A 36 25.62 7.02 -11.70
C VAL A 36 26.97 6.46 -11.33
N SER A 37 27.77 7.21 -10.56
CA SER A 37 29.07 6.70 -10.11
C SER A 37 28.92 5.54 -9.12
N PRO A 38 29.87 4.58 -9.08
CA PRO A 38 29.89 3.55 -8.03
C PRO A 38 29.92 4.12 -6.62
N ALA A 39 30.50 5.31 -6.43
CA ALA A 39 30.50 6.01 -5.15
C ALA A 39 29.10 6.47 -4.74
N THR A 40 28.24 6.84 -5.70
CA THR A 40 26.84 7.19 -5.46
C THR A 40 26.06 5.97 -4.97
N ILE A 41 26.21 4.82 -5.66
CA ILE A 41 25.56 3.56 -5.24
C ILE A 41 26.03 3.14 -3.83
N ARG A 42 27.34 3.20 -3.57
CA ARG A 42 27.84 2.85 -2.22
C ARG A 42 27.25 3.72 -1.12
N ARG A 43 27.02 5.03 -1.36
CA ARG A 43 26.35 5.91 -0.41
C ARG A 43 24.86 5.55 -0.24
N ASP A 44 24.17 5.22 -1.33
CA ASP A 44 22.79 4.79 -1.26
C ASP A 44 22.67 3.46 -0.49
N LEU A 45 23.53 2.48 -0.76
CA LEU A 45 23.61 1.22 -0.01
C LEU A 45 23.95 1.44 1.48
N GLN A 46 24.85 2.38 1.80
CA GLN A 46 25.17 2.72 3.19
C GLN A 46 23.94 3.24 3.94
N VAL A 47 23.21 4.18 3.36
CA VAL A 47 21.98 4.71 3.96
C VAL A 47 20.93 3.63 4.19
N LEU A 48 20.82 2.67 3.24
CA LEU A 48 19.89 1.55 3.37
C LEU A 48 20.33 0.56 4.46
N GLU A 49 21.63 0.32 4.60
CA GLU A 49 22.18 -0.49 5.69
C GLU A 49 21.99 0.18 7.06
N ASP A 50 22.27 1.48 7.19
CA ASP A 50 22.03 2.26 8.42
C ASP A 50 20.56 2.18 8.86
N GLN A 51 19.64 2.05 7.90
CA GLN A 51 18.20 1.84 8.12
C GLN A 51 17.81 0.37 8.29
N ARG A 52 18.78 -0.55 8.28
CA ARG A 52 18.58 -2.02 8.37
C ARG A 52 17.68 -2.58 7.28
N LEU A 53 17.71 -1.98 6.09
CA LEU A 53 16.89 -2.38 4.95
C LEU A 53 17.58 -3.39 4.03
N LEU A 54 18.88 -3.55 4.17
CA LEU A 54 19.73 -4.54 3.51
C LEU A 54 21.02 -4.69 4.31
N SER A 55 21.81 -5.71 4.00
CA SER A 55 23.16 -5.89 4.51
C SER A 55 24.15 -5.71 3.38
N ARG A 56 25.18 -4.86 3.57
CA ARG A 56 26.23 -4.65 2.56
C ARG A 56 27.20 -5.81 2.51
N THR A 57 27.67 -6.09 1.30
CA THR A 57 28.79 -7.00 1.01
C THR A 57 29.96 -6.21 0.44
N HIS A 58 31.11 -6.87 0.19
CA HIS A 58 32.30 -6.23 -0.41
C HIS A 58 32.03 -5.57 -1.77
N GLY A 59 31.09 -6.10 -2.55
CA GLY A 59 30.77 -5.62 -3.90
C GLY A 59 29.35 -5.09 -4.10
N GLY A 60 28.49 -5.18 -3.08
CA GLY A 60 27.06 -4.85 -3.26
C GLY A 60 26.25 -4.93 -1.96
N ALA A 61 25.09 -5.56 -2.04
CA ALA A 61 24.21 -5.79 -0.88
C ALA A 61 23.37 -7.05 -1.04
N VAL A 62 22.90 -7.59 0.08
CA VAL A 62 21.99 -8.73 0.17
C VAL A 62 20.76 -8.37 0.99
N ALA A 63 19.66 -9.07 0.77
CA ALA A 63 18.47 -8.97 1.62
C ALA A 63 18.81 -9.40 3.06
N VAL A 64 18.23 -8.71 4.04
CA VAL A 64 18.45 -9.05 5.47
C VAL A 64 17.58 -10.21 5.90
N ASP A 65 16.39 -10.39 5.28
CA ASP A 65 15.47 -11.50 5.57
C ASP A 65 14.53 -11.75 4.38
N VAL A 66 14.04 -12.99 4.26
CA VAL A 66 13.14 -13.45 3.19
C VAL A 66 11.73 -12.83 3.31
N ALA A 67 11.36 -12.36 4.50
CA ALA A 67 10.05 -11.76 4.79
C ALA A 67 10.08 -10.21 4.82
N TYR A 68 11.03 -9.59 4.11
CA TYR A 68 11.27 -8.16 4.22
C TYR A 68 10.10 -7.32 3.69
N GLU A 69 9.50 -6.53 4.57
CA GLU A 69 8.52 -5.50 4.21
C GLU A 69 9.23 -4.20 3.81
N LEU A 70 9.03 -3.79 2.57
CA LEU A 70 9.54 -2.51 2.10
C LEU A 70 8.72 -1.35 2.71
N PRO A 71 9.36 -0.44 3.48
CA PRO A 71 8.62 0.69 4.05
C PRO A 71 7.85 1.51 3.02
N VAL A 72 6.68 2.00 3.39
CA VAL A 72 5.75 2.77 2.52
C VAL A 72 6.47 3.90 1.76
N ARG A 73 7.42 4.61 2.40
CA ARG A 73 8.17 5.70 1.75
C ARG A 73 8.93 5.28 0.49
N TYR A 74 9.32 4.01 0.37
CA TYR A 74 10.03 3.46 -0.79
C TYR A 74 9.08 2.80 -1.80
N ARG A 75 7.81 2.55 -1.40
CA ARG A 75 6.77 2.00 -2.27
C ARG A 75 6.02 3.07 -3.09
N VAL A 76 6.25 4.37 -2.81
CA VAL A 76 5.52 5.49 -3.45
C VAL A 76 5.75 5.55 -4.96
N GLY A 77 6.98 5.26 -5.42
CA GLY A 77 7.34 5.26 -6.84
C GLY A 77 6.99 3.98 -7.59
N GLN A 78 6.80 2.86 -6.87
CA GLN A 78 6.54 1.55 -7.45
C GLN A 78 5.11 1.45 -7.99
N HIS A 79 4.95 0.92 -9.21
CA HIS A 79 3.63 0.71 -9.84
C HIS A 79 2.75 1.97 -9.76
N ARG A 80 3.36 3.16 -9.96
CA ARG A 80 2.69 4.44 -9.72
C ARG A 80 1.52 4.67 -10.68
N GLU A 81 1.66 4.26 -11.92
CA GLU A 81 0.61 4.42 -12.94
C GLU A 81 -0.57 3.50 -12.60
N GLU A 82 -0.31 2.25 -12.29
CA GLU A 82 -1.30 1.24 -11.90
C GLU A 82 -2.06 1.69 -10.64
N LYS A 83 -1.34 2.09 -9.60
CA LYS A 83 -1.94 2.62 -8.36
C LYS A 83 -2.78 3.87 -8.60
N THR A 84 -2.36 4.72 -9.53
CA THR A 84 -3.14 5.93 -9.88
C THR A 84 -4.43 5.55 -10.61
N LEU A 85 -4.39 4.56 -11.50
CA LEU A 85 -5.60 4.04 -12.18
C LEU A 85 -6.54 3.41 -11.17
N VAL A 86 -6.04 2.54 -10.29
CA VAL A 86 -6.83 1.91 -9.21
C VAL A 86 -7.48 2.97 -8.32
N ALA A 87 -6.72 3.97 -7.84
CA ALA A 87 -7.24 5.03 -6.99
C ALA A 87 -8.32 5.86 -7.68
N ARG A 88 -8.16 6.18 -8.97
CA ARG A 88 -9.17 6.91 -9.78
C ARG A 88 -10.45 6.10 -9.92
N THR A 89 -10.34 4.82 -10.28
CA THR A 89 -11.50 3.92 -10.39
C THR A 89 -12.28 3.87 -9.08
N VAL A 90 -11.59 3.76 -7.93
CA VAL A 90 -12.27 3.80 -6.63
C VAL A 90 -12.92 5.15 -6.35
N ALA A 91 -12.27 6.27 -6.68
CA ALA A 91 -12.88 7.60 -6.50
C ALA A 91 -14.20 7.76 -7.27
N GLU A 92 -14.31 7.12 -8.46
CA GLU A 92 -15.52 7.10 -9.30
C GLU A 92 -16.60 6.16 -8.75
N LEU A 93 -16.22 5.06 -8.07
CA LEU A 93 -17.13 4.08 -7.45
C LEU A 93 -17.74 4.58 -6.13
N LEU A 94 -17.12 5.54 -5.47
CA LEU A 94 -17.62 6.04 -4.18
C LEU A 94 -18.93 6.80 -4.36
N PRO A 95 -19.94 6.60 -3.48
CA PRO A 95 -21.21 7.32 -3.51
C PRO A 95 -20.99 8.82 -3.51
N LYS A 96 -21.80 9.58 -4.23
CA LYS A 96 -21.85 11.05 -4.18
C LYS A 96 -22.65 11.50 -2.94
N GLY A 97 -22.34 12.72 -2.43
CA GLY A 97 -23.00 13.26 -1.24
C GLY A 97 -22.34 12.84 0.08
N PRO A 98 -23.04 12.99 1.22
CA PRO A 98 -22.47 12.67 2.54
C PRO A 98 -22.00 11.23 2.63
N LEU A 99 -20.74 11.03 3.08
CA LEU A 99 -20.13 9.71 3.19
C LEU A 99 -19.21 9.62 4.40
N THR A 100 -19.34 8.53 5.16
CA THR A 100 -18.34 8.13 6.17
C THR A 100 -17.45 7.05 5.57
N LEU A 101 -16.17 7.39 5.36
CA LEU A 101 -15.17 6.59 4.66
C LEU A 101 -14.04 6.17 5.62
N GLY A 102 -13.88 4.88 5.85
CA GLY A 102 -12.68 4.32 6.48
C GLY A 102 -11.55 4.18 5.45
N MET A 103 -10.33 4.52 5.85
CA MET A 103 -9.15 4.37 4.99
C MET A 103 -7.98 3.83 5.79
N THR A 104 -7.48 2.64 5.43
CA THR A 104 -6.21 2.12 5.97
C THR A 104 -5.01 2.76 5.29
N GLY A 105 -3.82 2.52 5.80
CA GLY A 105 -2.58 2.99 5.18
C GLY A 105 -2.31 2.35 3.82
N GLY A 106 -1.27 2.83 3.17
CA GLY A 106 -0.81 2.35 1.89
C GLY A 106 -0.59 3.48 0.87
N THR A 107 0.15 3.16 -0.19
CA THR A 107 0.43 4.14 -1.24
C THR A 107 -0.76 4.39 -2.17
N THR A 108 -1.56 3.37 -2.46
CA THR A 108 -2.77 3.49 -3.28
C THR A 108 -3.88 4.22 -2.55
N THR A 109 -4.11 3.89 -1.26
CA THR A 109 -5.08 4.59 -0.40
C THR A 109 -4.69 6.05 -0.20
N HIS A 110 -3.40 6.38 -0.07
CA HIS A 110 -2.93 7.76 -0.01
C HIS A 110 -3.17 8.52 -1.32
N LEU A 111 -2.97 7.91 -2.49
CA LEU A 111 -3.34 8.53 -3.78
C LEU A 111 -4.84 8.83 -3.85
N LEU A 112 -5.68 7.89 -3.40
CA LEU A 112 -7.12 8.11 -3.31
C LEU A 112 -7.46 9.26 -2.37
N ALA A 113 -6.87 9.32 -1.16
CA ALA A 113 -7.08 10.41 -0.22
C ALA A 113 -6.81 11.79 -0.85
N ARG A 114 -5.73 11.91 -1.62
CA ARG A 114 -5.40 13.14 -2.36
C ARG A 114 -6.45 13.51 -3.40
N MET A 115 -7.01 12.53 -4.12
CA MET A 115 -8.08 12.76 -5.10
C MET A 115 -9.39 13.20 -4.43
N LEU A 116 -9.62 12.76 -3.19
CA LEU A 116 -10.81 13.10 -2.41
C LEU A 116 -10.67 14.39 -1.59
N ALA A 117 -9.49 15.01 -1.56
CA ALA A 117 -9.16 16.13 -0.67
C ALA A 117 -10.07 17.39 -0.86
N GLU A 118 -10.63 17.58 -2.04
CA GLU A 118 -11.54 18.70 -2.33
C GLU A 118 -13.03 18.31 -2.24
N ARG A 119 -13.32 17.06 -1.87
CA ARG A 119 -14.69 16.57 -1.75
C ARG A 119 -15.35 17.16 -0.51
N VAL A 120 -16.58 17.64 -0.68
CA VAL A 120 -17.43 18.13 0.42
C VAL A 120 -18.23 16.99 1.04
N ASP A 121 -18.71 17.17 2.26
CA ASP A 121 -19.57 16.23 2.98
C ASP A 121 -18.93 14.84 3.19
N LEU A 122 -17.62 14.81 3.32
CA LEU A 122 -16.86 13.59 3.57
C LEU A 122 -16.35 13.56 5.03
N THR A 123 -16.68 12.50 5.75
CA THR A 123 -16.04 12.15 7.01
C THR A 123 -15.06 11.02 6.75
N VAL A 124 -13.77 11.25 6.94
CA VAL A 124 -12.73 10.23 6.81
C VAL A 124 -12.30 9.73 8.18
N VAL A 125 -12.34 8.42 8.36
CA VAL A 125 -11.75 7.72 9.51
C VAL A 125 -10.49 7.03 9.03
N THR A 126 -9.34 7.32 9.62
CA THR A 126 -8.08 6.70 9.21
C THR A 126 -7.14 6.41 10.37
N ASN A 127 -6.40 5.33 10.27
CA ASN A 127 -5.27 5.01 11.12
C ASN A 127 -3.93 5.38 10.45
N ALA A 128 -3.92 6.01 9.27
CA ALA A 128 -2.71 6.31 8.50
C ALA A 128 -2.25 7.75 8.69
N LEU A 129 -1.02 7.93 9.18
CA LEU A 129 -0.42 9.25 9.43
C LEU A 129 -0.27 10.10 8.17
N ASN A 130 0.14 9.49 7.05
CA ASN A 130 0.32 10.18 5.78
C ASN A 130 -1.02 10.65 5.17
N ILE A 131 -2.10 9.85 5.31
CA ILE A 131 -3.45 10.24 4.89
C ILE A 131 -3.98 11.36 5.79
N ALA A 132 -3.79 11.23 7.10
CA ALA A 132 -4.21 12.25 8.03
C ALA A 132 -3.49 13.59 7.78
N ALA A 133 -2.18 13.58 7.54
CA ALA A 133 -1.41 14.78 7.22
C ALA A 133 -1.89 15.46 5.92
N GLU A 134 -2.25 14.70 4.89
CA GLU A 134 -2.80 15.22 3.63
C GLU A 134 -4.16 15.89 3.82
N LEU A 135 -5.01 15.31 4.68
CA LEU A 135 -6.40 15.74 4.83
C LEU A 135 -6.63 16.73 5.99
N ALA A 136 -5.70 16.83 6.95
CA ALA A 136 -5.87 17.66 8.15
C ALA A 136 -6.10 19.16 7.87
N LEU A 137 -5.62 19.66 6.74
CA LEU A 137 -5.75 21.06 6.36
C LEU A 137 -6.94 21.32 5.42
N ARG A 138 -7.85 20.35 5.24
CA ARG A 138 -9.00 20.46 4.33
C ARG A 138 -10.27 20.89 5.09
N PRO A 139 -10.70 22.16 5.04
CA PRO A 139 -11.73 22.69 5.93
C PRO A 139 -13.14 22.13 5.67
N ARG A 140 -13.36 21.53 4.50
CA ARG A 140 -14.66 20.95 4.11
C ARG A 140 -14.80 19.48 4.42
N LEU A 141 -13.79 18.87 5.03
CA LEU A 141 -13.70 17.45 5.33
C LEU A 141 -13.59 17.27 6.85
N LYS A 142 -14.38 16.34 7.41
CA LYS A 142 -14.20 15.90 8.79
C LYS A 142 -13.21 14.75 8.83
N LEU A 143 -12.12 14.91 9.59
CA LEU A 143 -11.11 13.88 9.78
C LEU A 143 -11.18 13.32 11.20
N ILE A 144 -11.19 12.01 11.31
CA ILE A 144 -11.10 11.25 12.57
C ILE A 144 -9.85 10.37 12.46
N MET A 145 -8.90 10.58 13.36
CA MET A 145 -7.73 9.70 13.51
C MET A 145 -7.96 8.75 14.69
N THR A 146 -7.59 7.49 14.51
CA THR A 146 -7.79 6.45 15.51
C THR A 146 -6.90 6.60 16.76
N GLY A 147 -5.73 7.25 16.60
CA GLY A 147 -4.65 7.10 17.56
C GLY A 147 -4.03 5.69 17.51
N GLY A 148 -3.10 5.39 18.41
CA GLY A 148 -2.43 4.09 18.47
C GLY A 148 -0.90 4.19 18.45
N VAL A 149 -0.22 3.05 18.35
CA VAL A 149 1.23 2.97 18.22
C VAL A 149 1.61 3.13 16.74
N SER A 150 2.52 4.04 16.45
CA SER A 150 2.98 4.26 15.07
C SER A 150 3.89 3.14 14.60
N ARG A 151 3.49 2.47 13.52
CA ARG A 151 4.30 1.51 12.78
C ARG A 151 5.04 2.21 11.65
N THR A 152 6.36 2.27 11.73
CA THR A 152 7.20 3.07 10.81
C THR A 152 7.24 2.52 9.38
N GLN A 153 6.97 1.23 9.18
CA GLN A 153 6.95 0.56 7.88
C GLN A 153 5.74 0.96 7.04
N SER A 154 4.55 1.03 7.65
CA SER A 154 3.28 1.33 6.97
C SER A 154 2.79 2.76 7.18
N TYR A 155 3.34 3.48 8.19
CA TYR A 155 2.81 4.76 8.70
C TYR A 155 1.41 4.63 9.30
N GLU A 156 1.02 3.43 9.70
CA GLU A 156 -0.23 3.19 10.40
C GLU A 156 -0.09 3.30 11.92
N LEU A 157 -1.14 3.79 12.52
CA LEU A 157 -1.38 3.73 13.95
C LEU A 157 -2.12 2.43 14.25
N VAL A 158 -1.54 1.56 15.06
CA VAL A 158 -2.03 0.20 15.27
C VAL A 158 -2.14 -0.15 16.75
N GLY A 159 -2.77 -1.29 17.04
CA GLY A 159 -2.89 -1.87 18.37
C GLY A 159 -4.12 -1.41 19.14
N PRO A 160 -4.21 -1.75 20.44
CA PRO A 160 -5.46 -1.67 21.22
C PRO A 160 -6.10 -0.29 21.24
N ILE A 161 -5.34 0.80 21.21
CA ILE A 161 -5.87 2.18 21.18
C ILE A 161 -6.60 2.42 19.84
N ALA A 162 -5.99 2.04 18.73
CA ALA A 162 -6.60 2.16 17.40
C ALA A 162 -7.84 1.28 17.27
N ASP A 163 -7.74 0.04 17.75
CA ASP A 163 -8.82 -0.94 17.70
C ASP A 163 -10.03 -0.48 18.53
N GLN A 164 -9.80 0.07 19.72
CA GLN A 164 -10.87 0.61 20.57
C GLN A 164 -11.54 1.83 19.94
N ALA A 165 -10.76 2.73 19.31
CA ALA A 165 -11.32 3.88 18.63
C ALA A 165 -12.20 3.44 17.43
N LEU A 166 -11.74 2.48 16.63
CA LEU A 166 -12.49 1.92 15.50
C LEU A 166 -13.77 1.20 15.95
N ALA A 167 -13.72 0.45 17.05
CA ALA A 167 -14.86 -0.32 17.54
C ALA A 167 -16.11 0.54 17.84
N GLY A 168 -15.91 1.81 18.16
CA GLY A 168 -17.00 2.76 18.43
C GLY A 168 -17.55 3.49 17.19
N LEU A 169 -17.02 3.20 15.98
CA LEU A 169 -17.39 3.90 14.75
C LEU A 169 -18.11 2.97 13.78
N ASN A 170 -18.97 3.55 12.92
CA ASN A 170 -19.56 2.86 11.79
C ASN A 170 -19.25 3.64 10.50
N MET A 171 -18.84 2.93 9.46
CA MET A 171 -18.45 3.51 8.17
C MET A 171 -19.31 2.94 7.07
N ALA A 172 -19.82 3.79 6.17
CA ALA A 172 -20.57 3.32 5.01
C ALA A 172 -19.66 2.55 4.05
N VAL A 173 -18.41 2.98 3.91
CA VAL A 173 -17.39 2.32 3.06
C VAL A 173 -16.07 2.28 3.78
N ALA A 174 -15.36 1.14 3.71
CA ALA A 174 -13.93 1.08 4.02
C ALA A 174 -13.13 0.82 2.74
N VAL A 175 -12.09 1.63 2.51
CA VAL A 175 -11.09 1.39 1.47
C VAL A 175 -9.81 0.89 2.12
N VAL A 176 -9.42 -0.33 1.77
CA VAL A 176 -8.37 -1.09 2.43
C VAL A 176 -7.23 -1.39 1.47
N GLY A 177 -6.02 -0.95 1.82
CA GLY A 177 -4.79 -1.38 1.16
C GLY A 177 -4.32 -2.73 1.72
N VAL A 178 -3.64 -3.52 0.91
CA VAL A 178 -3.12 -4.84 1.31
C VAL A 178 -1.71 -5.07 0.76
N ASP A 179 -0.97 -5.99 1.37
CA ASP A 179 0.32 -6.47 0.84
C ASP A 179 0.19 -7.77 0.05
N GLY A 180 -0.92 -8.47 0.21
CA GLY A 180 -1.30 -9.61 -0.59
C GLY A 180 -2.80 -9.87 -0.52
N ILE A 181 -3.37 -10.38 -1.61
CA ILE A 181 -4.74 -10.87 -1.70
C ILE A 181 -4.79 -12.13 -2.56
N SER A 182 -5.38 -13.19 -2.05
CA SER A 182 -5.57 -14.44 -2.80
C SER A 182 -6.81 -15.17 -2.36
N ALA A 183 -7.38 -16.00 -3.24
CA ALA A 183 -8.57 -16.81 -2.93
C ALA A 183 -8.36 -17.72 -1.70
N ARG A 184 -7.14 -18.24 -1.51
CA ARG A 184 -6.81 -19.14 -0.39
C ARG A 184 -6.44 -18.38 0.89
N GLY A 185 -5.60 -17.35 0.77
CA GLY A 185 -5.04 -16.65 1.93
C GLY A 185 -5.88 -15.48 2.41
N GLY A 186 -6.92 -15.08 1.68
CA GLY A 186 -7.66 -13.85 1.99
C GLY A 186 -6.82 -12.60 1.74
N LEU A 187 -7.11 -11.57 2.51
CA LEU A 187 -6.33 -10.34 2.59
C LEU A 187 -5.21 -10.52 3.61
N THR A 188 -3.99 -10.10 3.25
CA THR A 188 -2.82 -10.31 4.10
C THR A 188 -1.90 -9.08 4.13
N THR A 189 -1.19 -8.92 5.25
CA THR A 189 -0.11 -7.94 5.47
C THR A 189 1.09 -8.59 6.18
N HIS A 190 2.13 -7.82 6.48
CA HIS A 190 3.36 -8.33 7.07
C HIS A 190 3.36 -8.38 8.60
N ASP A 191 2.41 -7.74 9.27
CA ASP A 191 2.39 -7.51 10.72
C ASP A 191 1.03 -7.88 11.31
N GLU A 192 1.03 -8.68 12.38
CA GLU A 192 -0.19 -9.20 12.99
C GLU A 192 -1.00 -8.13 13.74
N ILE A 193 -0.33 -7.11 14.28
CA ILE A 193 -1.02 -6.02 14.98
C ILE A 193 -1.71 -5.11 13.95
N GLU A 194 -1.03 -4.81 12.84
CA GLU A 194 -1.61 -4.08 11.71
C GLU A 194 -2.79 -4.85 11.11
N ALA A 195 -2.63 -6.17 10.90
CA ALA A 195 -3.70 -7.01 10.39
C ALA A 195 -4.96 -6.94 11.26
N ASN A 196 -4.83 -7.00 12.59
CA ASN A 196 -5.96 -6.90 13.52
C ASN A 196 -6.63 -5.53 13.48
N THR A 197 -5.85 -4.44 13.41
CA THR A 197 -6.40 -3.08 13.31
C THR A 197 -7.16 -2.89 12.00
N ASN A 198 -6.61 -3.37 10.87
CA ASN A 198 -7.27 -3.30 9.57
C ASN A 198 -8.52 -4.18 9.51
N ALA A 199 -8.49 -5.38 10.12
CA ALA A 199 -9.66 -6.23 10.27
C ALA A 199 -10.75 -5.55 11.11
N THR A 200 -10.38 -4.78 12.14
CA THR A 200 -11.34 -4.02 12.94
C THR A 200 -12.03 -2.94 12.11
N MET A 201 -11.30 -2.22 11.25
CA MET A 201 -11.90 -1.26 10.31
C MET A 201 -12.88 -1.95 9.35
N ILE A 202 -12.50 -3.10 8.77
CA ILE A 202 -13.35 -3.88 7.88
C ILE A 202 -14.67 -4.28 8.56
N ARG A 203 -14.61 -4.82 9.77
CA ARG A 203 -15.81 -5.23 10.53
C ARG A 203 -16.76 -4.07 10.86
N ARG A 204 -16.31 -2.82 10.78
CA ARG A 204 -17.07 -1.61 11.08
C ARG A 204 -17.58 -0.88 9.84
N ALA A 205 -17.46 -1.49 8.67
CA ALA A 205 -17.91 -0.92 7.40
C ALA A 205 -19.02 -1.76 6.77
N ASP A 206 -20.01 -1.07 6.18
CA ASP A 206 -21.12 -1.74 5.46
C ASP A 206 -20.63 -2.29 4.10
N ARG A 207 -19.67 -1.62 3.46
CA ARG A 207 -19.07 -2.01 2.18
C ARG A 207 -17.56 -1.93 2.25
N VAL A 208 -16.87 -2.99 1.82
CA VAL A 208 -15.40 -3.07 1.82
C VAL A 208 -14.89 -3.05 0.39
N ILE A 209 -14.05 -2.07 0.07
CA ILE A 209 -13.35 -1.95 -1.21
C ILE A 209 -11.86 -2.17 -0.96
N VAL A 210 -11.28 -3.19 -1.56
CA VAL A 210 -9.84 -3.43 -1.52
C VAL A 210 -9.17 -2.77 -2.71
N VAL A 211 -8.07 -2.07 -2.47
CA VAL A 211 -7.23 -1.46 -3.50
C VAL A 211 -5.87 -2.16 -3.54
N ALA A 212 -5.57 -2.80 -4.66
CA ALA A 212 -4.34 -3.55 -4.84
C ALA A 212 -3.84 -3.41 -6.29
N ASP A 213 -2.57 -2.98 -6.48
CA ASP A 213 -1.96 -3.15 -7.80
C ASP A 213 -1.75 -4.63 -8.09
N GLY A 214 -1.64 -4.99 -9.38
CA GLY A 214 -1.61 -6.39 -9.82
C GLY A 214 -0.53 -7.24 -9.17
N SER A 215 0.56 -6.65 -8.69
CA SER A 215 1.64 -7.37 -7.99
C SER A 215 1.21 -7.98 -6.64
N LYS A 216 0.05 -7.58 -6.11
CA LYS A 216 -0.51 -8.05 -4.84
C LYS A 216 -1.47 -9.23 -5.01
N VAL A 217 -2.01 -9.41 -6.22
CA VAL A 217 -2.95 -10.50 -6.53
C VAL A 217 -2.21 -11.83 -6.60
N GLY A 218 -2.72 -12.84 -5.89
CA GLY A 218 -2.10 -14.15 -5.74
C GLY A 218 -1.05 -14.23 -4.61
N ARG A 219 -0.62 -13.10 -4.06
CA ARG A 219 0.37 -13.05 -2.98
C ARG A 219 -0.26 -13.34 -1.61
N VAL A 220 0.49 -14.01 -0.75
CA VAL A 220 0.14 -14.25 0.66
C VAL A 220 1.32 -13.79 1.53
N CYS A 221 1.02 -12.90 2.49
CA CYS A 221 1.97 -12.42 3.50
C CYS A 221 1.72 -13.12 4.85
N LEU A 222 2.54 -12.79 5.85
CA LEU A 222 2.58 -13.45 7.16
C LEU A 222 1.22 -13.41 7.89
N ALA A 223 0.59 -12.23 7.96
CA ALA A 223 -0.57 -12.00 8.82
C ALA A 223 -1.86 -11.86 7.99
N GLY A 224 -2.88 -12.66 8.33
CA GLY A 224 -4.20 -12.58 7.73
C GLY A 224 -5.02 -11.42 8.29
N ILE A 225 -5.68 -10.67 7.42
CA ILE A 225 -6.61 -9.58 7.79
C ILE A 225 -8.03 -10.12 7.87
N CYS A 226 -8.55 -10.65 6.76
CA CYS A 226 -9.88 -11.27 6.67
C CYS A 226 -9.98 -12.19 5.44
N ALA A 227 -11.08 -12.93 5.33
CA ALA A 227 -11.37 -13.73 4.14
C ALA A 227 -11.72 -12.85 2.94
N VAL A 228 -11.53 -13.37 1.72
CA VAL A 228 -11.96 -12.68 0.48
C VAL A 228 -13.47 -12.46 0.46
N THR A 229 -14.25 -13.35 1.06
CA THR A 229 -15.70 -13.26 1.18
C THR A 229 -16.22 -12.07 2.00
N ASP A 230 -15.36 -11.45 2.80
CA ASP A 230 -15.68 -10.23 3.55
C ASP A 230 -15.48 -8.95 2.71
N VAL A 231 -15.02 -9.11 1.46
CA VAL A 231 -14.73 -8.02 0.52
C VAL A 231 -15.86 -7.87 -0.48
N SER A 232 -16.43 -6.67 -0.58
CA SER A 232 -17.45 -6.37 -1.57
C SER A 232 -16.85 -6.21 -2.97
N VAL A 233 -15.74 -5.46 -3.06
CA VAL A 233 -15.09 -5.13 -4.33
C VAL A 233 -13.58 -5.16 -4.18
N LEU A 234 -12.89 -5.83 -5.11
CA LEU A 234 -11.46 -5.66 -5.36
C LEU A 234 -11.28 -4.78 -6.58
N VAL A 235 -10.54 -3.67 -6.45
CA VAL A 235 -10.07 -2.89 -7.58
C VAL A 235 -8.58 -3.13 -7.77
N THR A 236 -8.21 -3.65 -8.94
CA THR A 236 -6.83 -3.95 -9.34
C THR A 236 -6.55 -3.39 -10.74
N ASP A 237 -5.40 -3.65 -11.32
CA ASP A 237 -5.04 -3.23 -12.68
C ASP A 237 -4.74 -4.42 -13.60
N ALA A 238 -4.47 -4.12 -14.88
CA ALA A 238 -4.27 -5.13 -15.92
C ALA A 238 -2.99 -5.98 -15.75
N SER A 239 -2.09 -5.63 -14.83
CA SER A 239 -0.90 -6.43 -14.53
C SER A 239 -1.18 -7.60 -13.58
N ALA A 240 -2.40 -7.67 -13.00
CA ALA A 240 -2.79 -8.77 -12.12
C ALA A 240 -2.85 -10.11 -12.88
N ASP A 241 -2.40 -11.18 -12.21
CA ASP A 241 -2.53 -12.53 -12.75
C ASP A 241 -4.00 -12.88 -13.01
N PRO A 242 -4.39 -13.17 -14.27
CA PRO A 242 -5.77 -13.47 -14.61
C PRO A 242 -6.35 -14.67 -13.85
N ALA A 243 -5.53 -15.69 -13.56
CA ALA A 243 -5.97 -16.86 -12.80
C ALA A 243 -6.28 -16.51 -11.35
N GLY A 244 -5.45 -15.65 -10.73
CA GLY A 244 -5.67 -15.11 -9.39
C GLY A 244 -6.93 -14.26 -9.30
N VAL A 245 -7.18 -13.39 -10.29
CA VAL A 245 -8.39 -12.57 -10.41
C VAL A 245 -9.64 -13.47 -10.50
N GLU A 246 -9.61 -14.46 -11.38
CA GLU A 246 -10.74 -15.38 -11.59
C GLU A 246 -11.02 -16.24 -10.35
N ALA A 247 -9.97 -16.67 -9.64
CA ALA A 247 -10.15 -17.41 -8.39
C ALA A 247 -10.84 -16.58 -7.31
N ILE A 248 -10.57 -15.27 -7.23
CA ILE A 248 -11.22 -14.33 -6.31
C ILE A 248 -12.70 -14.13 -6.72
N ARG A 249 -12.99 -13.92 -8.01
CA ARG A 249 -14.36 -13.78 -8.52
C ARG A 249 -15.25 -14.97 -8.17
N ARG A 250 -14.72 -16.19 -8.25
CA ARG A 250 -15.46 -17.42 -7.91
C ARG A 250 -15.91 -17.49 -6.46
N LEU A 251 -15.28 -16.72 -5.57
CA LEU A 251 -15.70 -16.62 -4.17
C LEU A 251 -16.79 -15.55 -3.92
N GLY A 252 -17.27 -14.89 -5.00
CA GLY A 252 -18.36 -13.92 -4.94
C GLY A 252 -17.91 -12.46 -4.82
N THR A 253 -16.61 -12.18 -4.74
CA THR A 253 -16.09 -10.81 -4.72
C THR A 253 -16.16 -10.21 -6.12
N GLU A 254 -16.75 -9.02 -6.27
CA GLU A 254 -16.67 -8.24 -7.49
C GLU A 254 -15.22 -7.81 -7.75
N VAL A 255 -14.68 -8.07 -8.95
CA VAL A 255 -13.32 -7.63 -9.30
C VAL A 255 -13.37 -6.70 -10.49
N ILE A 256 -12.92 -5.45 -10.26
CA ILE A 256 -12.82 -4.41 -11.28
C ILE A 256 -11.34 -4.26 -11.65
N VAL A 257 -11.04 -4.42 -12.94
CA VAL A 257 -9.70 -4.20 -13.50
C VAL A 257 -9.63 -2.79 -14.05
N ALA A 258 -8.94 -1.90 -13.36
CA ALA A 258 -8.78 -0.50 -13.75
C ALA A 258 -8.03 -0.39 -15.09
N GLY A 259 -8.50 0.48 -15.99
CA GLY A 259 -7.92 0.65 -17.33
C GLY A 259 -8.27 -0.45 -18.34
N GLY A 260 -9.04 -1.45 -17.97
CA GLY A 260 -9.63 -2.41 -18.89
C GLY A 260 -10.80 -1.77 -19.64
N ALA A 261 -10.95 -2.08 -20.93
CA ALA A 261 -12.18 -1.75 -21.65
C ALA A 261 -13.34 -2.50 -20.98
N SER A 262 -14.41 -1.78 -20.64
CA SER A 262 -15.67 -2.31 -20.12
C SER A 262 -16.33 -3.22 -21.14
#